data_acfecd36124b43f5f126f4c8e1121c87
#
_entry.id   acfecd36124b43f5f126f4c8e1121c87
#
_cell.length_a   1.000
_cell.length_b   1.000
_cell.length_c   1.000
_cell.angle_alpha   90.00
_cell.angle_beta   90.00
_cell.angle_gamma   90.00
#
_symmetry.space_group_name_H-M   'P 1'
#
loop_
_entity.id
_entity.type
_entity.pdbx_description
1 polymer ?
#
loop_
_entity_poly.entity_id
_entity_poly.type
_entity_poly.pdbx_seq_one_letter_code
_entity_poly.pdbx_strand_id
1 'polypeptide(L)'
;MRKLLLNLFALSVMGLCAQTPALKPARTAATASKPVTISTSRVIDGSQSSLRSASDTKKQQKHPILLRGADVVEMNQEKGQAIVLEKKRPSNLRSLATDTGFVRNEVTRFLASSSGMFYLTNPENIRINKVEVDKRGTLTGRGEQIFKGYPVYGADFTFNISSETERFSGRTVEESKIVASAATLDSDLAIQTLRKDLQEKTKVRTLTKAELKLVGGTQAKVDTLYYPTADGLYRLSFRISYRPNLVEEWIYFINATDGTIISRYNNTKGGWEKKTFTGEDLNGVRQSIHTAYNTDENIYYLQNKAEEMYDPENETGTILILDANFTNATNLETEPCTSKQNEWSPLHVSTMWGITQTYHYFKNTFGRNSLDGEGGNIIGIINMNDTETGDPMDNAYWNGAYMAFGNGNKAFKPLAGALDVIGHELGHGVIDKTAGLVYRDQSGAMNESFADIFGAMIDREDWQIGEDVIKPEEFPSGTMRDMSNPHNGCISSKEDNWQPAHTSEIYTGEEDNG
;
A
#
# COMPACT_ATOMS: atom_id res chain seq x y z
N MET A 1 4.34 21.10 -1.07
CA MET A 1 3.07 20.48 -0.69
C MET A 1 2.74 19.20 -1.46
N ARG A 2 3.07 19.07 -2.77
CA ARG A 2 2.85 17.82 -3.57
C ARG A 2 3.54 16.55 -3.04
N LYS A 3 4.67 16.66 -2.37
CA LYS A 3 5.43 15.49 -1.82
C LYS A 3 4.87 14.91 -0.51
N LEU A 4 3.94 15.56 0.17
CA LEU A 4 3.48 15.12 1.50
C LEU A 4 2.28 14.14 1.44
N LEU A 5 1.48 14.17 0.39
CA LEU A 5 0.32 13.29 0.23
C LEU A 5 0.68 11.89 -0.30
N LEU A 6 1.76 11.78 -1.07
CA LEU A 6 2.26 10.47 -1.56
C LEU A 6 3.01 9.66 -0.49
N ASN A 7 3.63 10.31 0.49
CA ASN A 7 4.41 9.60 1.52
C ASN A 7 3.58 8.87 2.58
N LEU A 8 2.28 9.07 2.65
CA LEU A 8 1.40 8.33 3.59
C LEU A 8 0.92 6.97 3.04
N PHE A 9 1.00 6.75 1.72
CA PHE A 9 0.62 5.48 1.10
C PHE A 9 1.82 4.57 0.74
N ALA A 10 3.01 5.13 0.57
CA ALA A 10 4.21 4.38 0.17
C ALA A 10 4.94 3.66 1.32
N LEU A 11 4.56 3.86 2.57
CA LEU A 11 5.31 3.38 3.75
C LEU A 11 4.85 2.04 4.31
N SER A 12 3.90 1.34 3.67
CA SER A 12 3.48 -0.01 4.11
C SER A 12 3.93 -1.18 3.21
N VAL A 13 4.72 -0.93 2.17
CA VAL A 13 5.04 -1.96 1.16
C VAL A 13 6.54 -2.05 0.88
N MET A 14 7.40 -2.01 1.88
CA MET A 14 8.77 -2.52 1.74
C MET A 14 8.90 -3.81 2.53
N GLY A 15 8.65 -4.93 1.87
CA GLY A 15 8.93 -6.25 2.41
C GLY A 15 8.24 -7.37 1.66
N LEU A 16 8.64 -7.67 0.49
CA LEU A 16 8.88 -8.94 -0.20
C LEU A 16 8.92 -8.66 -1.70
N CYS A 17 10.10 -8.43 -2.25
CA CYS A 17 10.32 -8.73 -3.66
C CYS A 17 10.28 -10.25 -3.82
N ALA A 18 9.11 -10.81 -4.10
CA ALA A 18 9.06 -12.04 -4.86
C ALA A 18 9.47 -11.63 -6.28
N GLN A 19 10.56 -12.18 -6.78
CA GLN A 19 10.90 -12.07 -8.19
C GLN A 19 9.80 -12.82 -8.94
N THR A 20 8.90 -12.09 -9.57
CA THR A 20 8.11 -12.66 -10.66
C THR A 20 9.08 -12.90 -11.81
N PRO A 21 9.13 -14.08 -12.42
CA PRO A 21 9.89 -14.25 -13.66
C PRO A 21 9.29 -13.32 -14.69
N ALA A 22 10.15 -12.57 -15.32
CA ALA A 22 9.79 -11.83 -16.51
C ALA A 22 9.18 -12.80 -17.52
N LEU A 23 8.10 -12.40 -18.18
CA LEU A 23 7.71 -13.00 -19.44
C LEU A 23 8.95 -12.97 -20.32
N LYS A 24 9.50 -14.13 -20.67
CA LYS A 24 10.80 -14.20 -21.32
C LYS A 24 10.69 -13.61 -22.73
N PRO A 25 11.52 -12.62 -23.11
CA PRO A 25 11.62 -12.22 -24.49
C PRO A 25 12.22 -13.37 -25.31
N ALA A 26 11.78 -13.51 -26.54
CA ALA A 26 12.35 -14.45 -27.50
C ALA A 26 13.87 -14.25 -27.60
N ARG A 27 14.63 -15.33 -27.55
CA ARG A 27 16.10 -15.35 -27.45
C ARG A 27 16.76 -14.66 -28.64
N THR A 28 17.56 -13.65 -28.35
CA THR A 28 18.81 -13.43 -29.08
C THR A 28 19.95 -14.02 -28.25
N ALA A 29 20.74 -14.89 -28.85
CA ALA A 29 21.83 -15.63 -28.21
C ALA A 29 22.89 -14.69 -27.59
N ALA A 30 22.94 -14.60 -26.27
CA ALA A 30 24.04 -14.02 -25.53
C ALA A 30 24.27 -14.80 -24.23
N THR A 31 25.50 -15.08 -23.98
CA THR A 31 26.14 -15.91 -22.97
C THR A 31 25.60 -15.77 -21.56
N ALA A 32 25.32 -16.93 -20.94
CA ALA A 32 24.88 -17.12 -19.58
C ALA A 32 25.77 -16.43 -18.51
N SER A 33 25.16 -15.59 -17.68
CA SER A 33 25.67 -15.24 -16.37
C SER A 33 24.77 -15.88 -15.29
N LYS A 34 25.41 -16.47 -14.27
CA LYS A 34 24.76 -17.25 -13.21
C LYS A 34 23.75 -16.43 -12.41
N PRO A 35 22.60 -17.02 -12.02
CA PRO A 35 21.62 -16.35 -11.20
C PRO A 35 22.14 -16.05 -9.79
N VAL A 36 21.87 -14.83 -9.31
CA VAL A 36 22.10 -14.44 -7.92
C VAL A 36 20.88 -14.86 -7.11
N THR A 37 21.06 -15.87 -6.29
CA THR A 37 20.04 -16.38 -5.35
C THR A 37 19.91 -15.38 -4.20
N ILE A 38 18.75 -14.72 -4.06
CA ILE A 38 18.40 -13.98 -2.85
C ILE A 38 17.63 -14.92 -1.94
N SER A 39 18.23 -15.26 -0.81
CA SER A 39 17.70 -16.19 0.17
C SER A 39 16.50 -15.63 0.93
N THR A 40 15.46 -16.43 1.00
CA THR A 40 14.31 -16.30 1.88
C THR A 40 14.70 -16.11 3.34
N SER A 41 13.89 -15.34 4.05
CA SER A 41 13.95 -15.05 5.48
C SER A 41 14.31 -16.28 6.33
N ARG A 42 15.44 -16.23 7.01
CA ARG A 42 15.80 -17.20 8.05
C ARG A 42 15.10 -16.83 9.35
N VAL A 43 14.29 -17.73 9.83
CA VAL A 43 13.96 -17.86 11.26
C VAL A 43 15.28 -17.99 12.02
N ILE A 44 15.60 -17.06 12.90
CA ILE A 44 16.79 -17.12 13.73
C ILE A 44 16.47 -17.98 14.93
N ASP A 45 16.92 -19.21 14.90
CA ASP A 45 16.98 -20.07 16.09
C ASP A 45 18.08 -19.56 17.02
N GLY A 46 17.78 -19.51 18.30
CA GLY A 46 18.57 -18.85 19.34
C GLY A 46 19.88 -19.56 19.73
N SER A 47 20.68 -20.01 18.78
CA SER A 47 22.03 -20.50 19.04
C SER A 47 23.06 -19.62 18.32
N GLN A 48 24.02 -19.16 19.11
CA GLN A 48 25.14 -18.33 18.67
C GLN A 48 25.91 -18.94 17.48
N SER A 49 26.04 -18.21 16.41
CA SER A 49 27.19 -18.35 15.53
C SER A 49 27.59 -17.00 14.94
N SER A 50 28.85 -16.71 15.15
CA SER A 50 29.59 -15.53 14.72
C SER A 50 29.60 -15.39 13.20
N LEU A 51 29.11 -14.27 12.69
CA LEU A 51 29.50 -13.77 11.36
C LEU A 51 30.46 -12.59 11.52
N ARG A 52 31.73 -12.87 11.36
CA ARG A 52 32.74 -11.84 11.05
C ARG A 52 32.82 -11.68 9.55
N SER A 53 32.55 -10.51 9.05
CA SER A 53 33.16 -10.02 7.84
C SER A 53 33.37 -8.50 7.93
N ALA A 54 34.47 -8.07 7.32
CA ALA A 54 35.23 -6.88 7.58
C ALA A 54 34.57 -5.57 7.10
N SER A 55 34.99 -4.53 7.83
CA SER A 55 35.09 -3.12 7.43
C SER A 55 33.81 -2.39 7.00
N ASP A 56 33.16 -1.77 7.99
CA ASP A 56 32.91 -0.33 7.94
C ASP A 56 32.64 0.19 9.36
N THR A 57 33.50 1.09 9.80
CA THR A 57 33.39 1.78 11.07
C THR A 57 32.25 2.78 11.06
N LYS A 58 31.01 2.33 11.21
CA LYS A 58 29.91 3.13 11.70
C LYS A 58 29.57 2.65 13.11
N LYS A 59 29.58 3.59 14.06
CA LYS A 59 29.28 3.39 15.47
C LYS A 59 28.12 2.43 15.65
N GLN A 60 28.40 1.22 16.14
CA GLN A 60 27.38 0.32 16.67
C GLN A 60 26.69 1.02 17.85
N GLN A 61 25.51 1.59 17.62
CA GLN A 61 24.61 1.85 18.72
C GLN A 61 24.23 0.49 19.30
N LYS A 62 24.62 0.27 20.56
CA LYS A 62 24.21 -0.90 21.34
C LYS A 62 22.69 -0.96 21.32
N HIS A 63 22.12 -1.93 20.61
CA HIS A 63 20.72 -2.25 20.74
C HIS A 63 20.44 -2.69 22.16
N PRO A 64 19.43 -2.11 22.82
CA PRO A 64 19.06 -2.59 24.15
C PRO A 64 18.57 -4.03 24.04
N ILE A 65 19.06 -4.79 24.97
CA ILE A 65 18.79 -6.17 25.36
C ILE A 65 17.63 -6.83 24.58
N LEU A 66 17.95 -7.86 23.81
CA LEU A 66 17.00 -8.83 23.27
C LEU A 66 16.09 -9.31 24.42
N LEU A 67 14.82 -8.97 24.33
CA LEU A 67 13.80 -9.42 25.26
C LEU A 67 13.71 -10.95 25.15
N ARG A 68 13.96 -11.67 26.24
CA ARG A 68 13.81 -13.13 26.25
C ARG A 68 12.42 -13.50 25.78
N GLY A 69 12.34 -14.20 24.65
CA GLY A 69 11.11 -14.79 24.12
C GLY A 69 10.22 -13.86 23.29
N ALA A 70 10.76 -12.78 22.72
CA ALA A 70 10.04 -11.95 21.75
C ALA A 70 10.80 -11.88 20.44
N ASP A 71 10.09 -12.00 19.33
CA ASP A 71 10.62 -11.81 17.99
C ASP A 71 10.29 -10.40 17.52
N VAL A 72 11.29 -9.65 17.07
CA VAL A 72 11.09 -8.39 16.38
C VAL A 72 10.79 -8.70 14.93
N VAL A 73 9.58 -8.42 14.51
CA VAL A 73 9.12 -8.70 13.15
C VAL A 73 9.51 -7.55 12.21
N GLU A 74 9.48 -6.31 12.72
CA GLU A 74 9.83 -5.13 11.94
C GLU A 74 10.44 -4.04 12.81
N MET A 75 11.48 -3.37 12.31
CA MET A 75 12.15 -2.25 12.99
C MET A 75 12.26 -1.02 12.09
N ASN A 76 12.05 0.16 12.68
CA ASN A 76 12.47 1.41 12.07
C ASN A 76 14.00 1.54 12.23
N GLN A 77 14.74 1.33 11.13
CA GLN A 77 16.21 1.32 11.14
C GLN A 77 16.84 2.67 11.52
N GLU A 78 16.18 3.78 11.18
CA GLU A 78 16.69 5.12 11.51
C GLU A 78 16.60 5.45 13.00
N LYS A 79 15.59 4.91 13.68
CA LYS A 79 15.28 5.22 15.09
C LYS A 79 15.62 4.09 16.04
N GLY A 80 15.96 2.89 15.54
CA GLY A 80 16.22 1.72 16.37
C GLY A 80 15.00 1.25 17.19
N GLN A 81 13.80 1.58 16.76
CA GLN A 81 12.55 1.33 17.45
C GLN A 81 11.78 0.18 16.77
N ALA A 82 11.23 -0.73 17.55
CA ALA A 82 10.34 -1.75 17.00
C ALA A 82 9.04 -1.10 16.48
N ILE A 83 8.63 -1.50 15.26
CA ILE A 83 7.33 -1.17 14.68
C ILE A 83 6.36 -2.34 14.94
N VAL A 84 6.85 -3.57 14.79
CA VAL A 84 6.08 -4.78 15.06
C VAL A 84 6.89 -5.69 15.99
N LEU A 85 6.28 -6.12 17.07
CA LEU A 85 6.84 -7.05 18.03
C LEU A 85 5.85 -8.18 18.29
N GLU A 86 6.32 -9.42 18.25
CA GLU A 86 5.53 -10.61 18.52
C GLU A 86 6.19 -11.47 19.62
N LYS A 87 5.38 -12.01 20.52
CA LYS A 87 5.80 -12.96 21.55
C LYS A 87 4.90 -14.18 21.55
N LYS A 88 5.49 -15.36 21.80
CA LYS A 88 4.73 -16.54 22.19
C LYS A 88 4.17 -16.34 23.61
N ARG A 89 2.90 -16.62 23.77
CA ARG A 89 2.23 -16.51 25.07
C ARG A 89 2.58 -17.73 25.94
N PRO A 90 2.87 -17.56 27.25
CA PRO A 90 3.04 -18.71 28.15
C PRO A 90 1.76 -19.53 28.23
N SER A 91 1.88 -20.86 28.15
CA SER A 91 0.78 -21.82 28.02
C SER A 91 -0.20 -21.90 29.23
N ASN A 92 0.03 -21.11 30.26
CA ASN A 92 -0.72 -21.20 31.54
C ASN A 92 -1.78 -20.11 31.72
N LEU A 93 -1.99 -19.24 30.72
CA LEU A 93 -3.00 -18.19 30.83
C LEU A 93 -4.37 -18.72 30.40
N ARG A 94 -5.26 -18.88 31.35
CA ARG A 94 -6.68 -19.24 31.18
C ARG A 94 -7.41 -18.17 30.33
N SER A 95 -8.56 -18.56 29.80
CA SER A 95 -9.41 -17.80 28.87
C SER A 95 -9.32 -16.28 29.00
N LEU A 96 -9.13 -15.61 27.88
CA LEU A 96 -9.12 -14.16 27.80
C LEU A 96 -10.47 -13.61 28.27
N ALA A 97 -10.47 -12.91 29.40
CA ALA A 97 -11.65 -12.23 29.89
C ALA A 97 -11.87 -10.95 29.08
N THR A 98 -13.11 -10.66 28.74
CA THR A 98 -13.53 -9.48 27.98
C THR A 98 -13.52 -8.19 28.81
N ASP A 99 -13.11 -8.27 30.08
CA ASP A 99 -13.01 -7.10 30.93
C ASP A 99 -11.90 -6.15 30.45
N THR A 100 -12.25 -4.90 30.21
CA THR A 100 -11.32 -3.84 29.76
C THR A 100 -10.19 -3.60 30.76
N GLY A 101 -10.39 -3.85 32.05
CA GLY A 101 -9.35 -3.78 33.08
C GLY A 101 -8.31 -4.87 32.90
N PHE A 102 -8.75 -6.11 32.62
CA PHE A 102 -7.85 -7.23 32.32
C PHE A 102 -7.03 -6.95 31.06
N VAL A 103 -7.67 -6.49 29.99
CA VAL A 103 -6.99 -6.16 28.72
C VAL A 103 -5.94 -5.06 28.93
N ARG A 104 -6.27 -4.01 29.65
CA ARG A 104 -5.32 -2.94 29.99
C ARG A 104 -4.09 -3.51 30.72
N ASN A 105 -4.30 -4.37 31.70
CA ASN A 105 -3.20 -4.98 32.45
C ASN A 105 -2.31 -5.86 31.57
N GLU A 106 -2.89 -6.65 30.68
CA GLU A 106 -2.12 -7.49 29.75
C GLU A 106 -1.30 -6.65 28.75
N VAL A 107 -1.92 -5.63 28.15
CA VAL A 107 -1.23 -4.68 27.26
C VAL A 107 -0.13 -3.94 28.01
N THR A 108 -0.44 -3.44 29.20
CA THR A 108 0.53 -2.76 30.08
C THR A 108 1.71 -3.66 30.42
N ARG A 109 1.44 -4.92 30.79
CA ARG A 109 2.48 -5.92 31.08
C ARG A 109 3.38 -6.17 29.86
N PHE A 110 2.79 -6.34 28.67
CA PHE A 110 3.56 -6.56 27.45
C PHE A 110 4.43 -5.35 27.13
N LEU A 111 3.88 -4.14 27.12
CA LEU A 111 4.62 -2.92 26.82
C LEU A 111 5.70 -2.63 27.86
N ALA A 112 5.44 -2.86 29.14
CA ALA A 112 6.44 -2.76 30.20
C ALA A 112 7.59 -3.75 30.00
N SER A 113 7.29 -4.99 29.65
CA SER A 113 8.30 -6.01 29.33
C SER A 113 9.05 -5.75 28.02
N SER A 114 8.57 -4.81 27.22
CA SER A 114 9.10 -4.43 25.90
C SER A 114 9.54 -2.96 25.87
N SER A 115 9.65 -2.30 27.01
CA SER A 115 9.88 -0.86 27.14
C SER A 115 11.09 -0.35 26.34
N GLY A 116 12.19 -1.11 26.33
CA GLY A 116 13.36 -0.76 25.53
C GLY A 116 13.14 -0.73 24.02
N MET A 117 12.05 -1.35 23.54
CA MET A 117 11.70 -1.42 22.13
C MET A 117 10.66 -0.37 21.74
N PHE A 118 9.80 0.02 22.67
CA PHE A 118 8.74 1.03 22.45
C PHE A 118 9.00 2.36 23.17
N TYR A 119 10.19 2.56 23.76
CA TYR A 119 10.52 3.76 24.54
C TYR A 119 9.52 4.14 25.64
N LEU A 120 8.76 3.15 26.16
CA LEU A 120 7.83 3.33 27.25
C LEU A 120 8.49 2.90 28.56
N THR A 121 8.75 3.86 29.41
CA THR A 121 9.33 3.63 30.75
C THR A 121 8.25 3.47 31.82
N ASN A 122 7.07 4.07 31.60
CA ASN A 122 5.93 4.02 32.49
C ASN A 122 4.67 3.48 31.79
N PRO A 123 4.15 2.29 32.16
CA PRO A 123 2.93 1.75 31.61
C PRO A 123 1.68 2.62 31.83
N GLU A 124 1.67 3.50 32.82
CA GLU A 124 0.58 4.44 33.05
C GLU A 124 0.46 5.50 31.95
N ASN A 125 1.53 5.67 31.17
CA ASN A 125 1.53 6.54 30.00
C ASN A 125 0.88 5.91 28.76
N ILE A 126 -0.08 4.99 28.98
CA ILE A 126 -0.82 4.29 27.93
C ILE A 126 -2.31 4.49 28.13
N ARG A 127 -2.99 4.84 27.06
CA ARG A 127 -4.45 4.84 26.99
C ARG A 127 -4.92 3.80 25.98
N ILE A 128 -5.84 2.93 26.39
CA ILE A 128 -6.49 1.96 25.51
C ILE A 128 -7.79 2.59 25.02
N ASN A 129 -7.90 2.75 23.70
CA ASN A 129 -9.00 3.45 23.07
C ASN A 129 -10.10 2.50 22.60
N LYS A 130 -9.74 1.30 22.13
CA LYS A 130 -10.69 0.32 21.60
C LYS A 130 -10.21 -1.10 21.90
N VAL A 131 -11.15 -1.98 22.24
CA VAL A 131 -10.93 -3.41 22.41
C VAL A 131 -12.09 -4.16 21.79
N GLU A 132 -11.78 -5.17 21.00
CA GLU A 132 -12.74 -6.12 20.43
C GLU A 132 -12.26 -7.54 20.68
N VAL A 133 -13.20 -8.47 20.75
CA VAL A 133 -12.92 -9.91 20.87
C VAL A 133 -13.59 -10.62 19.73
N ASP A 134 -12.83 -11.37 18.96
CA ASP A 134 -13.35 -12.17 17.87
C ASP A 134 -13.99 -13.50 18.38
N LYS A 135 -14.63 -14.23 17.46
CA LYS A 135 -15.28 -15.53 17.76
C LYS A 135 -14.31 -16.61 18.24
N ARG A 136 -13.00 -16.43 18.04
CA ARG A 136 -11.93 -17.35 18.46
C ARG A 136 -11.35 -16.96 19.83
N GLY A 137 -11.86 -15.86 20.42
CA GLY A 137 -11.36 -15.34 21.69
C GLY A 137 -10.08 -14.52 21.55
N THR A 138 -9.71 -14.07 20.34
CA THR A 138 -8.58 -13.17 20.12
C THR A 138 -8.99 -11.75 20.47
N LEU A 139 -8.22 -11.11 21.35
CA LEU A 139 -8.38 -9.70 21.67
C LEU A 139 -7.64 -8.85 20.64
N THR A 140 -8.34 -7.93 20.01
CA THR A 140 -7.75 -6.89 19.17
C THR A 140 -8.09 -5.53 19.72
N GLY A 141 -7.18 -4.57 19.57
CA GLY A 141 -7.47 -3.23 20.04
C GLY A 141 -6.45 -2.19 19.61
N ARG A 142 -6.75 -0.96 20.01
CA ARG A 142 -5.91 0.21 19.74
C ARG A 142 -5.66 0.96 21.04
N GLY A 143 -4.47 1.51 21.14
CA GLY A 143 -4.07 2.39 22.22
C GLY A 143 -3.15 3.48 21.72
N GLU A 144 -2.85 4.43 22.60
CA GLU A 144 -1.97 5.54 22.32
C GLU A 144 -1.10 5.86 23.54
N GLN A 145 0.06 6.46 23.28
CA GLN A 145 0.90 7.01 24.34
C GLN A 145 0.29 8.31 24.84
N ILE A 146 0.22 8.44 26.15
CA ILE A 146 -0.11 9.69 26.83
C ILE A 146 1.10 10.18 27.63
N PHE A 147 1.22 11.48 27.79
CA PHE A 147 2.21 12.10 28.66
C PHE A 147 1.52 13.20 29.48
N LYS A 148 1.65 13.14 30.82
CA LYS A 148 0.94 14.04 31.73
C LYS A 148 -0.55 14.22 31.41
N GLY A 149 -1.23 13.12 31.01
CA GLY A 149 -2.65 13.07 30.73
C GLY A 149 -3.05 13.46 29.30
N TYR A 150 -2.13 13.95 28.46
CA TYR A 150 -2.40 14.34 27.07
C TYR A 150 -1.81 13.34 26.08
N PRO A 151 -2.50 13.05 24.95
CA PRO A 151 -2.00 12.15 23.93
C PRO A 151 -0.74 12.71 23.25
N VAL A 152 0.11 11.80 22.78
CA VAL A 152 1.31 12.13 22.00
C VAL A 152 1.02 11.83 20.54
N TYR A 153 1.03 12.83 19.68
CA TYR A 153 0.67 12.72 18.28
C TYR A 153 1.56 11.73 17.52
N GLY A 154 0.92 10.80 16.80
CA GLY A 154 1.62 9.76 16.03
C GLY A 154 2.29 8.70 16.90
N ALA A 155 1.93 8.61 18.17
CA ALA A 155 2.38 7.57 19.09
C ALA A 155 1.22 6.61 19.41
N ASP A 156 0.67 6.03 18.35
CA ASP A 156 -0.44 5.09 18.39
C ASP A 156 0.08 3.67 18.19
N PHE A 157 -0.63 2.70 18.73
CA PHE A 157 -0.35 1.29 18.54
C PHE A 157 -1.62 0.44 18.46
N THR A 158 -1.50 -0.67 17.79
CA THR A 158 -2.50 -1.74 17.76
C THR A 158 -1.95 -2.97 18.46
N PHE A 159 -2.82 -3.80 19.00
CA PHE A 159 -2.45 -5.07 19.60
C PHE A 159 -3.41 -6.18 19.19
N ASN A 160 -2.85 -7.38 19.12
CA ASN A 160 -3.59 -8.61 18.90
C ASN A 160 -3.07 -9.64 19.92
N ILE A 161 -3.95 -10.15 20.77
CA ILE A 161 -3.62 -11.10 21.82
C ILE A 161 -4.50 -12.34 21.64
N SER A 162 -3.87 -13.46 21.27
CA SER A 162 -4.50 -14.77 21.15
C SER A 162 -4.11 -15.68 22.32
N SER A 163 -4.57 -16.92 22.30
CA SER A 163 -4.12 -17.96 23.26
C SER A 163 -2.64 -18.33 23.07
N GLU A 164 -2.07 -18.08 21.89
CA GLU A 164 -0.74 -18.55 21.51
C GLU A 164 0.27 -17.42 21.39
N THR A 165 -0.17 -16.26 20.91
CA THR A 165 0.71 -15.13 20.57
C THR A 165 0.17 -13.80 21.09
N GLU A 166 1.09 -12.90 21.37
CA GLU A 166 0.85 -11.49 21.65
C GLU A 166 1.60 -10.66 20.61
N ARG A 167 0.89 -9.88 19.79
CA ARG A 167 1.47 -9.04 18.75
C ARG A 167 1.10 -7.58 18.95
N PHE A 168 2.08 -6.70 18.77
CA PHE A 168 1.94 -5.25 18.88
C PHE A 168 2.56 -4.59 17.66
N SER A 169 1.87 -3.58 17.13
CA SER A 169 2.32 -2.79 16.00
C SER A 169 2.02 -1.33 16.26
N GLY A 170 2.98 -0.46 16.04
CA GLY A 170 2.79 0.97 16.19
C GLY A 170 4.06 1.73 16.54
N ARG A 171 3.85 2.94 17.04
CA ARG A 171 4.91 3.87 17.40
C ARG A 171 4.76 4.35 18.83
N THR A 172 5.91 4.65 19.44
CA THR A 172 5.98 5.42 20.68
C THR A 172 7.09 6.47 20.56
N VAL A 173 7.01 7.50 21.38
CA VAL A 173 7.97 8.58 21.43
C VAL A 173 8.76 8.50 22.73
N GLU A 174 10.06 8.66 22.64
CA GLU A 174 10.94 8.69 23.80
C GLU A 174 10.59 9.88 24.69
N GLU A 175 10.39 9.64 25.99
CA GLU A 175 9.96 10.70 26.94
C GLU A 175 10.93 11.88 27.01
N SER A 176 12.21 11.65 26.78
CA SER A 176 13.24 12.70 26.69
C SER A 176 12.99 13.72 25.59
N LYS A 177 12.19 13.35 24.57
CA LYS A 177 11.79 14.25 23.48
C LYS A 177 10.51 15.02 23.77
N ILE A 178 9.82 14.73 24.87
CA ILE A 178 8.57 15.39 25.22
C ILE A 178 8.85 16.49 26.23
N VAL A 179 8.66 17.74 25.81
CA VAL A 179 8.85 18.91 26.66
C VAL A 179 7.67 19.05 27.61
N ALA A 180 7.92 18.80 28.88
CA ALA A 180 6.92 18.94 29.93
C ALA A 180 6.63 20.43 30.19
N SER A 181 5.55 20.95 29.60
CA SER A 181 5.05 22.29 29.80
C SER A 181 3.58 22.28 30.21
N ALA A 182 3.14 23.34 30.89
CA ALA A 182 1.72 23.61 31.07
C ALA A 182 1.21 24.51 29.93
N ALA A 183 -0.06 24.38 29.57
CA ALA A 183 -0.70 25.34 28.69
C ALA A 183 -0.78 26.70 29.42
N THR A 184 -0.20 27.73 28.81
CA THR A 184 -0.27 29.11 29.29
C THR A 184 -1.21 29.95 28.44
N LEU A 185 -1.52 29.48 27.25
CA LEU A 185 -2.44 30.11 26.31
C LEU A 185 -3.85 29.57 26.50
N ASP A 186 -4.83 30.45 26.41
CA ASP A 186 -6.23 30.05 26.30
C ASP A 186 -6.53 29.52 24.88
N SER A 187 -7.37 28.52 24.79
CA SER A 187 -7.84 27.95 23.50
C SER A 187 -8.54 28.99 22.61
N ASP A 188 -9.26 29.97 23.23
CA ASP A 188 -9.94 31.02 22.49
C ASP A 188 -8.93 31.96 21.80
N LEU A 189 -7.80 32.24 22.45
CA LEU A 189 -6.71 33.01 21.85
C LEU A 189 -6.04 32.24 20.70
N ALA A 190 -5.89 30.93 20.84
CA ALA A 190 -5.40 30.09 19.75
C ALA A 190 -6.37 30.11 18.55
N ILE A 191 -7.69 30.09 18.80
CA ILE A 191 -8.71 30.22 17.73
C ILE A 191 -8.62 31.62 17.07
N GLN A 192 -8.36 32.68 17.81
CA GLN A 192 -8.14 34.01 17.22
C GLN A 192 -6.91 34.03 16.31
N THR A 193 -5.82 33.38 16.74
CA THR A 193 -4.58 33.27 15.97
C THR A 193 -4.83 32.58 14.63
N LEU A 194 -5.51 31.42 14.66
CA LEU A 194 -5.83 30.69 13.41
C LEU A 194 -6.78 31.48 12.50
N ARG A 195 -7.78 32.17 13.07
CA ARG A 195 -8.73 32.98 12.27
C ARG A 195 -8.02 34.09 11.51
N LYS A 196 -7.05 34.74 12.15
CA LYS A 196 -6.22 35.78 11.51
C LYS A 196 -5.41 35.18 10.35
N ASP A 197 -4.77 34.03 10.55
CA ASP A 197 -4.02 33.34 9.49
C ASP A 197 -4.92 32.85 8.34
N LEU A 198 -6.14 32.38 8.68
CA LEU A 198 -7.10 31.90 7.67
C LEU A 198 -7.69 33.02 6.80
N GLN A 199 -7.84 34.25 7.34
CA GLN A 199 -8.36 35.39 6.56
C GLN A 199 -7.51 35.71 5.33
N GLU A 200 -6.21 35.36 5.36
CA GLU A 200 -5.30 35.52 4.22
C GLU A 200 -5.44 34.39 3.18
N LYS A 201 -6.16 33.31 3.49
CA LYS A 201 -6.23 32.09 2.67
C LYS A 201 -7.62 31.79 2.13
N THR A 202 -8.64 32.15 2.90
CA THR A 202 -10.02 31.84 2.56
C THR A 202 -10.98 32.83 3.24
N LYS A 203 -12.25 32.78 2.79
CA LYS A 203 -13.33 33.59 3.37
C LYS A 203 -13.74 33.03 4.73
N VAL A 204 -13.38 33.73 5.80
CA VAL A 204 -13.72 33.37 7.18
C VAL A 204 -15.00 34.11 7.62
N ARG A 205 -16.01 33.37 8.07
CA ARG A 205 -17.25 33.92 8.64
C ARG A 205 -17.72 33.12 9.85
N THR A 206 -18.60 33.69 10.63
CA THR A 206 -19.31 32.95 11.68
C THR A 206 -20.45 32.19 11.05
N LEU A 207 -20.55 30.88 11.37
CA LEU A 207 -21.66 30.04 10.93
C LEU A 207 -22.89 30.26 11.82
N THR A 208 -24.06 30.26 11.20
CA THR A 208 -25.34 30.32 11.90
C THR A 208 -25.65 28.99 12.62
N LYS A 209 -26.56 29.00 13.58
CA LYS A 209 -26.98 27.77 14.27
C LYS A 209 -27.49 26.68 13.32
N ALA A 210 -28.20 27.07 12.24
CA ALA A 210 -28.70 26.15 11.24
C ALA A 210 -27.54 25.51 10.45
N GLU A 211 -26.56 26.30 10.04
CA GLU A 211 -25.34 25.85 9.34
C GLU A 211 -24.47 24.96 10.23
N LEU A 212 -24.31 25.31 11.51
CA LEU A 212 -23.57 24.46 12.45
C LEU A 212 -24.19 23.08 12.59
N LYS A 213 -25.51 22.98 12.54
CA LYS A 213 -26.22 21.69 12.60
C LYS A 213 -25.88 20.76 11.41
N LEU A 214 -25.62 21.36 10.24
CA LEU A 214 -25.23 20.62 9.02
C LEU A 214 -23.81 20.07 9.07
N VAL A 215 -22.92 20.71 9.86
CA VAL A 215 -21.48 20.40 9.89
C VAL A 215 -21.02 19.82 11.23
N GLY A 216 -21.89 19.15 11.96
CA GLY A 216 -21.53 18.44 13.20
C GLY A 216 -21.61 19.29 14.49
N GLY A 217 -22.27 20.46 14.44
CA GLY A 217 -22.68 21.21 15.63
C GLY A 217 -21.72 22.29 16.13
N THR A 218 -20.46 22.29 15.72
CA THR A 218 -19.45 23.28 16.16
C THR A 218 -18.63 23.85 15.03
N GLN A 219 -18.23 25.13 15.12
CA GLN A 219 -17.33 25.76 14.16
C GLN A 219 -15.87 25.50 14.49
N ALA A 220 -15.54 25.28 15.77
CA ALA A 220 -14.22 24.93 16.25
C ALA A 220 -14.31 23.73 17.20
N LYS A 221 -13.42 22.79 17.04
CA LYS A 221 -13.17 21.70 18.00
C LYS A 221 -11.71 21.77 18.41
N VAL A 222 -11.45 21.81 19.71
CA VAL A 222 -10.10 21.90 20.26
C VAL A 222 -9.77 20.66 21.04
N ASP A 223 -8.68 20.00 20.68
CA ASP A 223 -8.07 18.90 21.41
C ASP A 223 -6.67 19.35 21.88
N THR A 224 -6.24 18.92 23.06
CA THR A 224 -4.89 19.21 23.57
C THR A 224 -4.04 17.96 23.48
N LEU A 225 -2.82 18.09 22.93
CA LEU A 225 -1.91 16.97 22.71
C LEU A 225 -0.45 17.46 22.62
N TYR A 226 0.50 16.52 22.68
CA TYR A 226 1.90 16.80 22.35
C TYR A 226 2.13 16.63 20.87
N TYR A 227 2.60 17.67 20.18
CA TYR A 227 2.83 17.69 18.74
C TYR A 227 4.31 17.91 18.40
N PRO A 228 4.88 17.20 17.39
CA PRO A 228 6.28 17.35 17.01
C PRO A 228 6.55 18.71 16.38
N THR A 229 7.65 19.34 16.79
CA THR A 229 8.18 20.59 16.25
C THR A 229 9.40 20.32 15.37
N ALA A 230 9.82 21.32 14.59
CA ALA A 230 10.90 21.16 13.61
C ALA A 230 12.26 20.77 14.24
N ASP A 231 12.46 21.03 15.51
CA ASP A 231 13.64 20.61 16.29
C ASP A 231 13.57 19.15 16.77
N GLY A 232 12.53 18.43 16.41
CA GLY A 232 12.32 17.01 16.78
C GLY A 232 11.80 16.81 18.20
N LEU A 233 11.47 17.86 18.92
CA LEU A 233 10.85 17.80 20.25
C LEU A 233 9.32 17.83 20.14
N TYR A 234 8.64 17.25 21.13
CA TYR A 234 7.18 17.28 21.23
C TYR A 234 6.77 18.34 22.25
N ARG A 235 5.94 19.29 21.84
CA ARG A 235 5.45 20.38 22.69
C ARG A 235 3.95 20.29 22.87
N LEU A 236 3.48 20.68 24.04
CA LEU A 236 2.04 20.77 24.32
C LEU A 236 1.41 21.77 23.35
N SER A 237 0.39 21.33 22.64
CA SER A 237 -0.22 22.04 21.52
C SER A 237 -1.73 21.85 21.50
N PHE A 238 -2.43 22.83 20.98
CA PHE A 238 -3.82 22.68 20.59
C PHE A 238 -3.91 22.16 19.16
N ARG A 239 -4.59 21.05 18.97
CA ARG A 239 -5.10 20.63 17.67
C ARG A 239 -6.48 21.21 17.51
N ILE A 240 -6.66 22.11 16.56
CA ILE A 240 -7.92 22.81 16.33
C ILE A 240 -8.44 22.42 14.95
N SER A 241 -9.59 21.74 14.92
CA SER A 241 -10.41 21.61 13.71
C SER A 241 -11.33 22.83 13.64
N TYR A 242 -11.20 23.61 12.57
CA TYR A 242 -11.96 24.85 12.39
C TYR A 242 -12.59 24.93 11.01
N ARG A 243 -13.86 25.32 10.97
CA ARG A 243 -14.61 25.56 9.73
C ARG A 243 -14.76 27.05 9.45
N PRO A 244 -13.96 27.61 8.53
CA PRO A 244 -14.07 29.05 8.18
C PRO A 244 -15.36 29.38 7.44
N ASN A 245 -15.97 28.39 6.79
CA ASN A 245 -17.22 28.47 6.05
C ASN A 245 -17.90 27.08 6.02
N LEU A 246 -18.99 26.90 5.27
CA LEU A 246 -19.71 25.62 5.17
C LEU A 246 -18.97 24.52 4.43
N VAL A 247 -18.02 24.89 3.57
CA VAL A 247 -17.36 23.98 2.63
C VAL A 247 -16.04 23.47 3.21
N GLU A 248 -15.30 24.35 3.88
CA GLU A 248 -13.93 24.05 4.27
C GLU A 248 -13.82 23.62 5.74
N GLU A 249 -12.89 22.71 5.99
CA GLU A 249 -12.40 22.34 7.31
C GLU A 249 -10.87 22.41 7.32
N TRP A 250 -10.33 23.10 8.32
CA TRP A 250 -8.88 23.25 8.49
C TRP A 250 -8.44 22.67 9.83
N ILE A 251 -7.28 22.01 9.82
CA ILE A 251 -6.63 21.54 11.04
C ILE A 251 -5.41 22.40 11.29
N TYR A 252 -5.33 22.92 12.51
CA TYR A 252 -4.20 23.68 13.02
C TYR A 252 -3.59 22.98 14.21
N PHE A 253 -2.26 23.05 14.30
CA PHE A 253 -1.50 22.71 15.49
C PHE A 253 -0.81 23.99 15.98
N ILE A 254 -1.23 24.45 17.14
CA ILE A 254 -0.77 25.72 17.76
C ILE A 254 -0.12 25.40 19.09
N ASN A 255 1.10 25.90 19.30
CA ASN A 255 1.80 25.72 20.55
C ASN A 255 0.98 26.32 21.70
N ALA A 256 0.67 25.50 22.71
CA ALA A 256 -0.17 25.93 23.85
C ALA A 256 0.57 26.83 24.83
N THR A 257 1.86 27.08 24.64
CA THR A 257 2.67 27.97 25.52
C THR A 257 2.80 29.38 24.94
N ASP A 258 3.07 29.50 23.63
CA ASP A 258 3.41 30.79 22.99
C ASP A 258 2.48 31.19 21.83
N GLY A 259 1.54 30.30 21.42
CA GLY A 259 0.59 30.60 20.37
C GLY A 259 1.13 30.51 18.94
N THR A 260 2.36 30.02 18.75
CA THR A 260 2.93 29.85 17.43
C THR A 260 2.22 28.76 16.66
N ILE A 261 1.96 28.99 15.37
CA ILE A 261 1.40 27.97 14.47
C ILE A 261 2.53 27.02 14.07
N ILE A 262 2.47 25.78 14.57
CA ILE A 262 3.47 24.74 14.27
C ILE A 262 3.18 24.12 12.90
N SER A 263 1.90 23.80 12.65
CA SER A 263 1.47 23.16 11.40
C SER A 263 0.01 23.49 11.12
N ARG A 264 -0.35 23.48 9.85
CA ARG A 264 -1.75 23.60 9.39
C ARG A 264 -1.93 22.97 8.05
N TYR A 265 -3.13 22.46 7.80
CA TYR A 265 -3.55 21.96 6.49
C TYR A 265 -5.06 22.06 6.33
N ASN A 266 -5.51 22.16 5.08
CA ASN A 266 -6.91 22.05 4.72
C ASN A 266 -7.32 20.58 4.82
N ASN A 267 -8.26 20.27 5.71
CA ASN A 267 -8.81 18.94 5.96
C ASN A 267 -10.17 18.75 5.27
N THR A 268 -10.56 19.74 4.46
CA THR A 268 -11.76 19.60 3.66
C THR A 268 -11.59 18.35 2.83
N LYS A 269 -12.49 17.40 3.01
CA LYS A 269 -12.56 16.27 2.09
C LYS A 269 -12.94 16.87 0.74
N GLY A 270 -11.97 16.97 -0.13
CA GLY A 270 -12.13 17.53 -1.47
C GLY A 270 -13.29 16.85 -2.14
N GLY A 271 -14.14 17.63 -2.77
CA GLY A 271 -15.25 17.09 -3.51
C GLY A 271 -14.73 16.31 -4.70
N TRP A 272 -14.71 14.97 -4.59
CA TRP A 272 -14.46 14.12 -5.73
C TRP A 272 -15.74 13.94 -6.52
N GLU A 273 -15.73 14.40 -7.75
CA GLU A 273 -16.80 14.13 -8.70
C GLU A 273 -16.40 12.99 -9.63
N LYS A 274 -17.30 12.00 -9.75
CA LYS A 274 -17.15 10.94 -10.75
C LYS A 274 -17.38 11.54 -12.14
N LYS A 275 -16.41 11.33 -13.03
CA LYS A 275 -16.48 11.77 -14.42
C LYS A 275 -16.25 10.58 -15.34
N THR A 276 -16.58 10.77 -16.61
CA THR A 276 -16.34 9.79 -17.66
C THR A 276 -15.57 10.47 -18.78
N PHE A 277 -14.65 9.73 -19.36
CA PHE A 277 -13.95 10.09 -20.59
C PHE A 277 -14.17 8.98 -21.61
N THR A 278 -14.28 9.36 -22.88
CA THR A 278 -14.37 8.41 -24.00
C THR A 278 -13.30 8.76 -25.02
N GLY A 279 -12.38 7.82 -25.26
CA GLY A 279 -11.27 7.98 -26.19
C GLY A 279 -10.85 6.65 -26.79
N GLU A 280 -9.93 6.69 -27.74
CA GLU A 280 -9.35 5.50 -28.35
C GLU A 280 -8.36 4.84 -27.36
N ASP A 281 -8.40 3.51 -27.30
CA ASP A 281 -7.40 2.69 -26.65
C ASP A 281 -6.20 2.45 -27.57
N LEU A 282 -5.23 1.62 -27.15
CA LEU A 282 -4.04 1.30 -27.94
C LEU A 282 -4.34 0.52 -29.23
N ASN A 283 -5.50 -0.13 -29.31
CA ASN A 283 -5.97 -0.88 -30.47
C ASN A 283 -6.87 -0.02 -31.41
N GLY A 284 -7.02 1.28 -31.08
CA GLY A 284 -7.85 2.22 -31.86
C GLY A 284 -9.35 2.05 -31.62
N VAL A 285 -9.75 1.27 -30.61
CA VAL A 285 -11.14 1.07 -30.25
C VAL A 285 -11.58 2.15 -29.26
N ARG A 286 -12.76 2.72 -29.46
CA ARG A 286 -13.30 3.74 -28.55
C ARG A 286 -13.83 3.08 -27.28
N GLN A 287 -13.16 3.38 -26.17
CA GLN A 287 -13.54 2.92 -24.83
C GLN A 287 -14.03 4.08 -23.97
N SER A 288 -14.89 3.75 -23.00
CA SER A 288 -15.35 4.69 -22.00
C SER A 288 -14.75 4.30 -20.63
N ILE A 289 -14.08 5.24 -19.99
CA ILE A 289 -13.43 5.04 -18.69
C ILE A 289 -13.98 6.03 -17.66
N HIS A 290 -13.98 5.62 -16.39
CA HIS A 290 -14.25 6.52 -15.28
C HIS A 290 -13.00 7.26 -14.84
N THR A 291 -13.17 8.52 -14.49
CA THR A 291 -12.13 9.40 -13.93
C THR A 291 -12.66 10.13 -12.72
N ALA A 292 -11.81 10.69 -11.91
CA ALA A 292 -12.19 11.47 -10.74
C ALA A 292 -11.76 12.94 -10.93
N TYR A 293 -12.68 13.87 -10.74
CA TYR A 293 -12.40 15.30 -10.75
C TYR A 293 -12.29 15.81 -9.30
N ASN A 294 -11.15 16.38 -8.97
CA ASN A 294 -10.95 17.06 -7.70
C ASN A 294 -11.39 18.53 -7.86
N THR A 295 -12.48 18.89 -7.18
CA THR A 295 -13.07 20.24 -7.27
C THR A 295 -12.20 21.32 -6.64
N ASP A 296 -11.36 20.96 -5.66
CA ASP A 296 -10.51 21.91 -4.94
C ASP A 296 -9.27 22.26 -5.75
N GLU A 297 -8.70 21.26 -6.42
CA GLU A 297 -7.52 21.43 -7.26
C GLU A 297 -7.85 21.82 -8.69
N ASN A 298 -9.12 21.64 -9.11
CA ASN A 298 -9.60 21.81 -10.47
C ASN A 298 -8.80 20.95 -11.46
N ILE A 299 -8.59 19.67 -11.07
CA ILE A 299 -7.78 18.70 -11.82
C ILE A 299 -8.51 17.36 -11.88
N TYR A 300 -8.44 16.70 -13.04
CA TYR A 300 -8.88 15.33 -13.22
C TYR A 300 -7.73 14.38 -12.91
N TYR A 301 -8.08 13.26 -12.28
CA TYR A 301 -7.18 12.16 -11.95
C TYR A 301 -7.63 10.90 -12.67
N LEU A 302 -6.69 10.11 -13.15
CA LEU A 302 -6.97 8.79 -13.69
C LEU A 302 -7.23 7.80 -12.56
N GLN A 303 -8.38 7.98 -11.94
CA GLN A 303 -8.86 7.20 -10.81
C GLN A 303 -10.33 6.85 -11.04
N ASN A 304 -10.65 5.55 -11.00
CA ASN A 304 -12.04 5.10 -11.03
C ASN A 304 -12.55 4.92 -9.59
N LYS A 305 -13.40 5.85 -9.16
CA LYS A 305 -14.12 5.84 -7.89
C LYS A 305 -15.61 5.52 -8.10
N ALA A 306 -15.97 4.97 -9.28
CA ALA A 306 -17.37 4.72 -9.64
C ALA A 306 -17.83 3.31 -9.28
N GLU A 307 -16.91 2.39 -9.06
CA GLU A 307 -17.19 0.99 -8.80
C GLU A 307 -17.80 0.76 -7.41
N GLU A 308 -18.52 -0.36 -7.26
CA GLU A 308 -19.17 -0.74 -6.00
C GLU A 308 -18.19 -0.95 -4.83
N MET A 309 -16.93 -1.25 -5.13
CA MET A 309 -15.90 -1.41 -4.11
C MET A 309 -15.47 -0.09 -3.46
N TYR A 310 -15.81 1.06 -4.08
CA TYR A 310 -15.39 2.36 -3.56
C TYR A 310 -16.13 2.72 -2.27
N ASP A 311 -15.39 2.90 -1.20
CA ASP A 311 -15.84 3.41 0.09
C ASP A 311 -15.47 4.90 0.23
N PRO A 312 -16.46 5.81 0.12
CA PRO A 312 -16.20 7.25 0.23
C PRO A 312 -15.87 7.71 1.66
N GLU A 313 -16.17 6.90 2.69
CA GLU A 313 -15.87 7.27 4.09
C GLU A 313 -14.38 7.06 4.41
N ASN A 314 -13.81 5.98 3.88
CA ASN A 314 -12.40 5.62 4.08
C ASN A 314 -11.51 5.96 2.88
N GLU A 315 -12.09 6.42 1.77
CA GLU A 315 -11.42 6.70 0.50
C GLU A 315 -10.62 5.50 -0.05
N THR A 316 -11.18 4.29 0.11
CA THR A 316 -10.61 3.02 -0.38
C THR A 316 -11.45 2.44 -1.50
N GLY A 317 -10.96 1.38 -2.15
CA GLY A 317 -11.70 0.73 -3.25
C GLY A 317 -11.64 1.51 -4.56
N THR A 318 -10.51 2.13 -4.84
CA THR A 318 -10.27 2.91 -6.07
C THR A 318 -9.40 2.11 -7.04
N ILE A 319 -9.71 2.13 -8.34
CA ILE A 319 -8.75 1.76 -9.38
C ILE A 319 -7.91 3.01 -9.67
N LEU A 320 -6.60 2.89 -9.53
CA LEU A 320 -5.67 4.02 -9.59
C LEU A 320 -4.57 3.72 -10.60
N ILE A 321 -4.34 4.62 -11.56
CA ILE A 321 -3.22 4.52 -12.49
C ILE A 321 -2.18 5.59 -12.13
N LEU A 322 -0.93 5.12 -11.97
CA LEU A 322 0.24 5.94 -11.70
C LEU A 322 1.21 5.88 -12.87
N ASP A 323 1.93 6.96 -13.07
CA ASP A 323 3.01 7.05 -14.05
C ASP A 323 4.36 6.87 -13.35
N ALA A 324 5.16 5.92 -13.78
CA ALA A 324 6.53 5.71 -13.29
C ALA A 324 7.53 6.72 -13.84
N ASN A 325 7.13 7.61 -14.76
CA ASN A 325 8.00 8.62 -15.38
C ASN A 325 9.30 8.00 -15.94
N PHE A 326 9.19 6.81 -16.55
CA PHE A 326 10.32 6.06 -17.10
C PHE A 326 11.42 5.70 -16.06
N THR A 327 11.03 5.58 -14.78
CA THR A 327 11.85 4.95 -13.76
C THR A 327 11.63 3.43 -13.74
N ASN A 328 12.48 2.71 -13.03
CA ASN A 328 12.42 1.25 -12.95
C ASN A 328 12.13 0.76 -11.51
N ALA A 329 11.99 -0.54 -11.32
CA ALA A 329 11.63 -1.11 -10.02
C ALA A 329 12.64 -0.84 -8.89
N THR A 330 13.91 -0.52 -9.21
CA THR A 330 14.95 -0.26 -8.20
C THR A 330 14.96 1.18 -7.71
N ASN A 331 14.46 2.11 -8.51
CA ASN A 331 14.39 3.54 -8.21
C ASN A 331 13.02 4.13 -8.53
N LEU A 332 11.97 3.36 -8.29
CA LEU A 332 10.60 3.68 -8.65
C LEU A 332 10.14 5.01 -8.04
N GLU A 333 9.87 5.97 -8.91
CA GLU A 333 9.21 7.23 -8.58
C GLU A 333 7.90 7.29 -9.35
N THR A 334 6.77 7.36 -8.67
CA THR A 334 5.46 7.41 -9.31
C THR A 334 4.76 8.73 -9.05
N GLU A 335 4.04 9.21 -10.05
CA GLU A 335 3.14 10.34 -9.94
C GLU A 335 1.72 9.94 -10.36
N PRO A 336 0.68 10.56 -9.79
CA PRO A 336 -0.68 10.38 -10.27
C PRO A 336 -0.81 10.88 -11.71
N CYS A 337 -1.44 10.08 -12.57
CA CYS A 337 -1.83 10.55 -13.89
C CYS A 337 -2.91 11.62 -13.74
N THR A 338 -2.65 12.84 -14.22
CA THR A 338 -3.55 13.99 -14.08
C THR A 338 -3.80 14.72 -15.40
N SER A 339 -4.97 15.35 -15.52
CA SER A 339 -5.35 16.15 -16.68
C SER A 339 -6.12 17.40 -16.25
N LYS A 340 -5.94 18.51 -16.94
CA LYS A 340 -6.73 19.73 -16.74
C LYS A 340 -8.06 19.72 -17.48
N GLN A 341 -8.18 18.92 -18.53
CA GLN A 341 -9.31 18.94 -19.47
C GLN A 341 -10.02 17.60 -19.58
N ASN A 342 -9.69 16.63 -18.71
CA ASN A 342 -10.14 15.24 -18.77
C ASN A 342 -9.79 14.57 -20.11
N GLU A 343 -8.58 14.81 -20.60
CA GLU A 343 -8.05 14.20 -21.82
C GLU A 343 -6.98 13.18 -21.47
N TRP A 344 -7.03 12.02 -22.10
CA TRP A 344 -6.20 10.87 -21.78
C TRP A 344 -5.67 10.21 -23.06
N SER A 345 -4.40 9.80 -23.04
CA SER A 345 -3.80 9.10 -24.16
C SER A 345 -4.34 7.66 -24.28
N PRO A 346 -4.16 7.01 -25.44
CA PRO A 346 -4.56 5.61 -25.63
C PRO A 346 -4.02 4.66 -24.56
N LEU A 347 -2.79 4.85 -24.08
CA LEU A 347 -2.19 4.07 -23.00
C LEU A 347 -2.99 4.19 -21.70
N HIS A 348 -3.38 5.41 -21.32
CA HIS A 348 -4.21 5.65 -20.15
C HIS A 348 -5.59 5.00 -20.27
N VAL A 349 -6.18 5.09 -21.47
CA VAL A 349 -7.51 4.52 -21.76
C VAL A 349 -7.46 3.01 -21.66
N SER A 350 -6.52 2.35 -22.35
CA SER A 350 -6.36 0.88 -22.31
C SER A 350 -6.16 0.38 -20.88
N THR A 351 -5.23 1.00 -20.14
CA THR A 351 -4.90 0.54 -18.77
C THR A 351 -6.09 0.67 -17.83
N MET A 352 -6.76 1.83 -17.81
CA MET A 352 -7.93 2.02 -16.93
C MET A 352 -9.09 1.12 -17.34
N TRP A 353 -9.36 1.00 -18.62
CA TRP A 353 -10.44 0.19 -19.14
C TRP A 353 -10.20 -1.30 -18.84
N GLY A 354 -9.02 -1.83 -19.19
CA GLY A 354 -8.69 -3.24 -19.01
C GLY A 354 -8.72 -3.68 -17.53
N ILE A 355 -8.17 -2.87 -16.62
CA ILE A 355 -8.27 -3.13 -15.19
C ILE A 355 -9.72 -3.11 -14.71
N THR A 356 -10.54 -2.19 -15.22
CA THR A 356 -11.97 -2.11 -14.87
C THR A 356 -12.73 -3.34 -15.38
N GLN A 357 -12.46 -3.81 -16.62
CA GLN A 357 -13.08 -5.05 -17.16
C GLN A 357 -12.71 -6.27 -16.33
N THR A 358 -11.46 -6.38 -15.93
CA THR A 358 -10.97 -7.45 -15.07
C THR A 358 -11.65 -7.44 -13.70
N TYR A 359 -11.77 -6.26 -13.06
CA TYR A 359 -12.56 -6.12 -11.84
C TYR A 359 -14.01 -6.59 -12.03
N HIS A 360 -14.66 -6.17 -13.11
CA HIS A 360 -16.03 -6.56 -13.42
C HIS A 360 -16.18 -8.07 -13.63
N TYR A 361 -15.21 -8.71 -14.26
CA TYR A 361 -15.21 -10.16 -14.43
C TYR A 361 -15.22 -10.88 -13.07
N PHE A 362 -14.29 -10.57 -12.19
CA PHE A 362 -14.22 -11.19 -10.86
C PHE A 362 -15.44 -10.84 -10.00
N LYS A 363 -15.93 -9.61 -10.07
CA LYS A 363 -17.12 -9.19 -9.35
C LYS A 363 -18.37 -9.91 -9.82
N ASN A 364 -18.61 -9.96 -11.13
CA ASN A 364 -19.84 -10.50 -11.71
C ASN A 364 -19.86 -12.04 -11.74
N THR A 365 -18.71 -12.67 -11.94
CA THR A 365 -18.60 -14.13 -12.06
C THR A 365 -18.52 -14.79 -10.69
N PHE A 366 -17.75 -14.22 -9.76
CA PHE A 366 -17.45 -14.83 -8.47
C PHE A 366 -17.97 -14.04 -7.27
N GLY A 367 -18.62 -12.90 -7.49
CA GLY A 367 -19.05 -12.00 -6.41
C GLY A 367 -17.88 -11.34 -5.66
N ARG A 368 -16.66 -11.41 -6.23
CA ARG A 368 -15.45 -10.97 -5.56
C ARG A 368 -15.32 -9.45 -5.59
N ASN A 369 -15.13 -8.84 -4.43
CA ASN A 369 -15.02 -7.39 -4.28
C ASN A 369 -13.53 -7.00 -4.25
N SER A 370 -12.97 -6.58 -5.40
CA SER A 370 -11.55 -6.30 -5.60
C SER A 370 -10.64 -7.55 -5.54
N LEU A 371 -9.31 -7.36 -5.61
CA LEU A 371 -8.32 -8.46 -5.60
C LEU A 371 -8.29 -9.20 -4.27
N ASP A 372 -8.49 -8.50 -3.16
CA ASP A 372 -8.49 -9.04 -1.80
C ASP A 372 -9.84 -9.66 -1.40
N GLY A 373 -10.91 -9.38 -2.15
CA GLY A 373 -12.28 -9.76 -1.80
C GLY A 373 -12.94 -8.81 -0.79
N GLU A 374 -12.24 -7.79 -0.31
CA GLU A 374 -12.65 -6.86 0.76
C GLU A 374 -12.83 -5.42 0.27
N GLY A 375 -12.61 -5.16 -1.02
CA GLY A 375 -12.75 -3.84 -1.63
C GLY A 375 -11.51 -2.97 -1.52
N GLY A 376 -10.33 -3.56 -1.47
CA GLY A 376 -9.05 -2.83 -1.50
C GLY A 376 -8.79 -2.12 -2.84
N ASN A 377 -7.85 -1.18 -2.84
CA ASN A 377 -7.45 -0.47 -4.06
C ASN A 377 -6.79 -1.40 -5.08
N ILE A 378 -7.01 -1.12 -6.36
CA ILE A 378 -6.31 -1.77 -7.47
C ILE A 378 -5.39 -0.72 -8.10
N ILE A 379 -4.09 -1.00 -8.16
CA ILE A 379 -3.07 -0.05 -8.64
C ILE A 379 -2.42 -0.59 -9.90
N GLY A 380 -2.47 0.18 -10.97
CA GLY A 380 -1.69 -0.03 -12.19
C GLY A 380 -0.60 1.03 -12.33
N ILE A 381 0.60 0.65 -12.72
CA ILE A 381 1.72 1.55 -12.99
C ILE A 381 2.11 1.42 -14.46
N ILE A 382 2.17 2.54 -15.16
CA ILE A 382 2.56 2.62 -16.57
C ILE A 382 3.92 3.31 -16.73
N ASN A 383 4.47 3.29 -17.93
CA ASN A 383 5.74 3.92 -18.29
C ASN A 383 6.92 3.40 -17.43
N MET A 384 6.94 2.11 -17.16
CA MET A 384 8.05 1.46 -16.46
C MET A 384 9.21 1.18 -17.41
N ASN A 385 10.43 1.41 -16.93
CA ASN A 385 11.65 0.99 -17.60
C ASN A 385 12.21 -0.31 -17.01
N ASP A 386 12.98 -1.00 -17.81
CA ASP A 386 13.71 -2.20 -17.41
C ASP A 386 14.87 -1.85 -16.46
N THR A 387 15.11 -2.70 -15.47
CA THR A 387 16.11 -2.45 -14.43
C THR A 387 17.54 -2.67 -14.88
N GLU A 388 17.77 -3.46 -15.91
CA GLU A 388 19.11 -3.82 -16.39
C GLU A 388 19.55 -2.90 -17.53
N THR A 389 18.64 -2.59 -18.43
CA THR A 389 18.96 -1.81 -19.64
C THR A 389 18.62 -0.33 -19.50
N GLY A 390 17.65 0.03 -18.68
CA GLY A 390 17.08 1.38 -18.61
C GLY A 390 16.20 1.76 -19.79
N ASP A 391 15.96 0.84 -20.73
CA ASP A 391 15.05 1.00 -21.86
C ASP A 391 13.59 0.81 -21.41
N PRO A 392 12.59 1.14 -22.25
CA PRO A 392 11.20 0.78 -21.96
C PRO A 392 11.07 -0.71 -21.68
N MET A 393 10.37 -1.06 -20.59
CA MET A 393 10.23 -2.45 -20.14
C MET A 393 9.42 -3.26 -21.15
N ASP A 394 9.98 -4.39 -21.54
CA ASP A 394 9.38 -5.36 -22.48
C ASP A 394 8.67 -6.48 -21.71
N ASN A 395 7.88 -6.08 -20.71
CA ASN A 395 7.20 -6.98 -19.77
C ASN A 395 6.01 -6.30 -19.08
N ALA A 396 5.13 -7.12 -18.48
CA ALA A 396 4.18 -6.72 -17.46
C ALA A 396 4.33 -7.67 -16.26
N TYR A 397 3.99 -7.23 -15.04
CA TYR A 397 4.06 -8.09 -13.88
C TYR A 397 3.20 -7.60 -12.71
N TRP A 398 2.70 -8.54 -11.92
CA TRP A 398 2.20 -8.35 -10.57
C TRP A 398 3.34 -8.49 -9.55
N ASN A 399 3.48 -7.56 -8.59
CA ASN A 399 4.55 -7.61 -7.60
C ASN A 399 4.07 -7.85 -6.15
N GLY A 400 2.82 -8.27 -5.97
CA GLY A 400 2.20 -8.45 -4.66
C GLY A 400 1.38 -7.25 -4.17
N ALA A 401 1.53 -6.07 -4.81
CA ALA A 401 0.86 -4.83 -4.41
C ALA A 401 0.26 -4.03 -5.57
N TYR A 402 0.88 -4.06 -6.73
CA TYR A 402 0.45 -3.36 -7.93
C TYR A 402 0.83 -4.15 -9.19
N MET A 403 0.20 -3.81 -10.30
CA MET A 403 0.60 -4.25 -11.64
C MET A 403 1.46 -3.19 -12.29
N ALA A 404 2.53 -3.61 -12.94
CA ALA A 404 3.39 -2.76 -13.74
C ALA A 404 3.29 -3.15 -15.21
N PHE A 405 3.14 -2.15 -16.08
CA PHE A 405 3.06 -2.33 -17.53
C PHE A 405 4.19 -1.56 -18.20
N GLY A 406 5.00 -2.28 -18.96
CA GLY A 406 5.99 -1.70 -19.85
C GLY A 406 5.39 -1.19 -21.15
N ASN A 407 6.08 -0.24 -21.77
CA ASN A 407 5.67 0.29 -23.07
C ASN A 407 6.11 -0.60 -24.24
N GLY A 408 6.73 -1.74 -23.94
CA GLY A 408 7.30 -2.61 -24.94
C GLY A 408 8.57 -2.02 -25.57
N ASN A 409 9.44 -2.88 -26.08
CA ASN A 409 10.70 -2.48 -26.70
C ASN A 409 10.98 -3.33 -27.94
N LYS A 410 11.50 -4.56 -27.75
CA LYS A 410 11.88 -5.46 -28.84
C LYS A 410 10.73 -6.38 -29.22
N ALA A 411 10.19 -7.08 -28.23
CA ALA A 411 9.22 -8.15 -28.42
C ALA A 411 7.77 -7.65 -28.43
N PHE A 412 7.50 -6.58 -27.71
CA PHE A 412 6.13 -6.10 -27.50
C PHE A 412 5.92 -4.64 -27.92
N LYS A 413 4.67 -4.32 -28.23
CA LYS A 413 4.06 -3.01 -28.15
C LYS A 413 3.71 -2.74 -26.67
N PRO A 414 3.14 -1.58 -26.28
CA PRO A 414 2.71 -1.35 -24.90
C PRO A 414 1.78 -2.45 -24.38
N LEU A 415 2.20 -3.16 -23.32
CA LEU A 415 1.53 -4.37 -22.86
C LEU A 415 0.12 -4.13 -22.29
N ALA A 416 -0.17 -2.91 -21.85
CA ALA A 416 -1.53 -2.51 -21.47
C ALA A 416 -2.52 -2.48 -22.66
N GLY A 417 -2.07 -2.77 -23.88
CA GLY A 417 -2.92 -2.92 -25.06
C GLY A 417 -3.66 -4.24 -25.16
N ALA A 418 -3.25 -5.27 -24.39
CA ALA A 418 -3.87 -6.60 -24.39
C ALA A 418 -4.70 -6.81 -23.11
N LEU A 419 -5.98 -7.09 -23.28
CA LEU A 419 -6.92 -7.28 -22.16
C LEU A 419 -6.62 -8.56 -21.39
N ASP A 420 -6.26 -9.62 -22.07
CA ASP A 420 -5.84 -10.90 -21.51
C ASP A 420 -4.57 -10.77 -20.66
N VAL A 421 -3.56 -9.98 -21.10
CA VAL A 421 -2.36 -9.67 -20.30
C VAL A 421 -2.72 -8.92 -19.03
N ILE A 422 -3.60 -7.90 -19.11
CA ILE A 422 -4.09 -7.21 -17.90
C ILE A 422 -4.84 -8.19 -16.98
N GLY A 423 -5.66 -9.05 -17.55
CA GLY A 423 -6.40 -10.09 -16.83
C GLY A 423 -5.49 -11.11 -16.16
N HIS A 424 -4.42 -11.52 -16.83
CA HIS A 424 -3.37 -12.40 -16.31
C HIS A 424 -2.69 -11.80 -15.08
N GLU A 425 -2.23 -10.56 -15.16
CA GLU A 425 -1.55 -9.89 -14.04
C GLU A 425 -2.47 -9.68 -12.82
N LEU A 426 -3.73 -9.28 -13.04
CA LEU A 426 -4.71 -9.24 -11.94
C LEU A 426 -5.05 -10.64 -11.43
N GLY A 427 -5.00 -11.64 -12.28
CA GLY A 427 -5.15 -13.05 -11.93
C GLY A 427 -4.14 -13.48 -10.87
N HIS A 428 -2.87 -13.13 -11.03
CA HIS A 428 -1.84 -13.32 -9.99
C HIS A 428 -2.23 -12.66 -8.68
N GLY A 429 -2.75 -11.42 -8.73
CA GLY A 429 -3.21 -10.71 -7.54
C GLY A 429 -4.35 -11.43 -6.82
N VAL A 430 -5.29 -12.03 -7.55
CA VAL A 430 -6.37 -12.83 -6.95
C VAL A 430 -5.84 -14.14 -6.38
N ILE A 431 -4.95 -14.83 -7.08
CA ILE A 431 -4.31 -16.07 -6.62
C ILE A 431 -3.54 -15.83 -5.34
N ASP A 432 -2.76 -14.74 -5.27
CA ASP A 432 -1.98 -14.33 -4.12
C ASP A 432 -2.86 -14.12 -2.87
N LYS A 433 -4.03 -13.50 -3.04
CA LYS A 433 -5.00 -13.23 -1.97
C LYS A 433 -5.97 -14.39 -1.68
N THR A 434 -5.85 -15.52 -2.38
CA THR A 434 -6.72 -16.69 -2.19
C THR A 434 -5.93 -17.97 -1.93
N ALA A 435 -5.44 -18.62 -2.97
CA ALA A 435 -4.70 -19.88 -2.89
C ALA A 435 -3.27 -19.67 -2.36
N GLY A 436 -2.68 -18.48 -2.56
CA GLY A 436 -1.33 -18.16 -2.12
C GLY A 436 -0.29 -19.11 -2.69
N LEU A 437 -0.46 -19.48 -3.99
CA LEU A 437 0.44 -20.41 -4.66
C LEU A 437 1.86 -19.82 -4.69
N VAL A 438 2.79 -20.56 -4.09
CA VAL A 438 4.21 -20.17 -4.09
C VAL A 438 4.72 -20.19 -5.53
N TYR A 439 5.34 -19.09 -5.97
CA TYR A 439 5.81 -18.90 -7.34
C TYR A 439 7.13 -19.67 -7.58
N ARG A 440 7.03 -21.00 -7.57
CA ARG A 440 8.14 -21.93 -7.78
C ARG A 440 7.64 -23.31 -8.13
N ASP A 441 8.37 -24.01 -9.01
CA ASP A 441 8.10 -25.39 -9.44
C ASP A 441 6.64 -25.55 -9.93
N GLN A 442 6.00 -26.66 -9.63
CA GLN A 442 4.61 -26.93 -10.03
C GLN A 442 3.59 -25.94 -9.45
N SER A 443 3.86 -25.38 -8.28
CA SER A 443 2.99 -24.34 -7.70
C SER A 443 3.07 -23.04 -8.51
N GLY A 444 4.27 -22.70 -9.03
CA GLY A 444 4.46 -21.59 -9.94
C GLY A 444 3.78 -21.81 -11.27
N ALA A 445 3.92 -23.02 -11.84
CA ALA A 445 3.23 -23.41 -13.06
C ALA A 445 1.70 -23.32 -12.94
N MET A 446 1.15 -23.74 -11.80
CA MET A 446 -0.29 -23.58 -11.53
C MET A 446 -0.70 -22.11 -11.39
N ASN A 447 0.15 -21.27 -10.81
CA ASN A 447 -0.10 -19.84 -10.69
C ASN A 447 -0.21 -19.20 -12.08
N GLU A 448 0.75 -19.48 -12.96
CA GLU A 448 0.76 -19.03 -14.35
C GLU A 448 -0.45 -19.53 -15.13
N SER A 449 -0.73 -20.84 -15.05
CA SER A 449 -1.85 -21.46 -15.75
C SER A 449 -3.20 -20.88 -15.34
N PHE A 450 -3.42 -20.62 -14.04
CA PHE A 450 -4.64 -19.94 -13.58
C PHE A 450 -4.70 -18.49 -14.04
N ALA A 451 -3.57 -17.80 -14.08
CA ALA A 451 -3.50 -16.43 -14.56
C ALA A 451 -3.85 -16.35 -16.06
N ASP A 452 -3.33 -17.28 -16.89
CA ASP A 452 -3.70 -17.41 -18.30
C ASP A 452 -5.18 -17.75 -18.50
N ILE A 453 -5.72 -18.69 -17.72
CA ILE A 453 -7.16 -19.02 -17.75
C ILE A 453 -8.00 -17.76 -17.44
N PHE A 454 -7.63 -16.97 -16.45
CA PHE A 454 -8.34 -15.74 -16.14
C PHE A 454 -8.19 -14.72 -17.26
N GLY A 455 -7.00 -14.56 -17.85
CA GLY A 455 -6.76 -13.70 -19.00
C GLY A 455 -7.71 -14.02 -20.15
N ALA A 456 -7.70 -15.26 -20.65
CA ALA A 456 -8.55 -15.73 -21.72
C ALA A 456 -10.06 -15.68 -21.38
N MET A 457 -10.45 -15.86 -20.11
CA MET A 457 -11.85 -15.76 -19.68
C MET A 457 -12.33 -14.31 -19.56
N ILE A 458 -11.45 -13.36 -19.41
CA ILE A 458 -11.74 -11.92 -19.33
C ILE A 458 -11.85 -11.35 -20.74
N ASP A 459 -10.90 -11.66 -21.60
CA ASP A 459 -10.90 -11.22 -22.99
C ASP A 459 -11.99 -11.92 -23.80
N ARG A 460 -12.00 -13.23 -23.83
CA ARG A 460 -13.00 -14.08 -24.49
C ARG A 460 -13.04 -14.00 -26.02
N GLU A 461 -12.10 -13.36 -26.65
CA GLU A 461 -12.02 -13.33 -28.11
C GLU A 461 -11.57 -14.70 -28.64
N ASP A 462 -10.54 -15.26 -28.02
CA ASP A 462 -10.02 -16.58 -28.35
C ASP A 462 -9.33 -17.27 -27.14
N TRP A 463 -8.38 -18.16 -27.37
CA TRP A 463 -7.58 -18.88 -26.37
C TRP A 463 -6.10 -18.53 -26.48
N GLN A 464 -5.78 -17.43 -27.11
CA GLN A 464 -4.43 -16.90 -27.20
C GLN A 464 -4.16 -15.92 -26.06
N ILE A 465 -2.90 -15.66 -25.79
CA ILE A 465 -2.46 -14.70 -24.77
C ILE A 465 -1.44 -13.77 -25.41
N GLY A 466 -1.74 -12.47 -25.37
CA GLY A 466 -0.86 -11.39 -25.79
C GLY A 466 -0.74 -11.14 -27.29
N GLU A 467 -1.63 -11.70 -28.12
CA GLU A 467 -1.62 -11.56 -29.57
C GLU A 467 -1.75 -10.10 -30.01
N ASP A 468 -2.46 -9.27 -29.27
CA ASP A 468 -2.64 -7.84 -29.56
C ASP A 468 -1.36 -7.01 -29.44
N VAL A 469 -0.45 -7.44 -28.59
CA VAL A 469 0.74 -6.63 -28.23
C VAL A 469 2.06 -7.20 -28.71
N ILE A 470 2.09 -8.42 -29.24
CA ILE A 470 3.32 -9.00 -29.78
C ILE A 470 3.79 -8.27 -31.06
N LYS A 471 5.07 -8.35 -31.33
CA LYS A 471 5.66 -7.99 -32.63
C LYS A 471 5.88 -9.26 -33.45
N PRO A 472 5.31 -9.35 -34.66
CA PRO A 472 5.35 -10.59 -35.47
C PRO A 472 6.75 -11.08 -35.78
N GLU A 473 7.74 -10.20 -35.81
CA GLU A 473 9.15 -10.53 -36.04
C GLU A 473 9.74 -11.35 -34.88
N GLU A 474 9.24 -11.17 -33.67
CA GLU A 474 9.70 -11.89 -32.47
C GLU A 474 8.78 -13.09 -32.12
N PHE A 475 7.50 -13.01 -32.52
CA PHE A 475 6.50 -14.06 -32.31
C PHE A 475 5.88 -14.51 -33.64
N PRO A 476 6.55 -15.37 -34.41
CA PRO A 476 5.99 -15.90 -35.68
C PRO A 476 4.70 -16.68 -35.51
N SER A 477 4.40 -17.17 -34.30
CA SER A 477 3.15 -17.81 -33.92
C SER A 477 1.92 -16.91 -34.01
N GLY A 478 2.15 -15.58 -33.93
CA GLY A 478 1.09 -14.59 -33.80
C GLY A 478 0.59 -14.39 -32.36
N THR A 479 1.16 -15.08 -31.39
CA THR A 479 0.76 -15.02 -29.97
C THR A 479 1.93 -15.35 -29.05
N MET A 480 1.87 -14.94 -27.80
CA MET A 480 2.83 -15.38 -26.78
C MET A 480 2.60 -16.85 -26.40
N ARG A 481 1.37 -17.23 -26.14
CA ARG A 481 0.93 -18.57 -25.79
C ARG A 481 -0.43 -18.84 -26.45
N ASP A 482 -0.69 -20.09 -26.81
CA ASP A 482 -1.96 -20.53 -27.39
C ASP A 482 -2.50 -21.73 -26.58
N MET A 483 -3.46 -21.45 -25.71
CA MET A 483 -4.03 -22.47 -24.82
C MET A 483 -4.86 -23.50 -25.57
N SER A 484 -5.32 -23.20 -26.79
CA SER A 484 -6.03 -24.15 -27.65
C SER A 484 -5.08 -25.07 -28.42
N ASN A 485 -3.84 -24.64 -28.64
CA ASN A 485 -2.78 -25.39 -29.29
C ASN A 485 -1.42 -25.07 -28.62
N PRO A 486 -1.15 -25.65 -27.43
CA PRO A 486 0.01 -25.27 -26.61
C PRO A 486 1.37 -25.31 -27.29
N HIS A 487 1.53 -26.15 -28.33
CA HIS A 487 2.76 -26.20 -29.13
C HIS A 487 2.83 -25.12 -30.22
N ASN A 488 1.84 -24.25 -30.34
CA ASN A 488 1.81 -23.22 -31.38
C ASN A 488 3.02 -22.27 -31.27
N GLY A 489 3.65 -22.02 -32.43
CA GLY A 489 4.79 -21.14 -32.53
C GLY A 489 6.15 -21.76 -32.24
N CYS A 490 6.20 -22.97 -31.73
CA CYS A 490 7.42 -23.69 -31.40
C CYS A 490 7.52 -25.04 -32.10
N ILE A 491 8.74 -25.40 -32.48
CA ILE A 491 9.04 -26.69 -33.11
C ILE A 491 9.60 -27.73 -32.14
N SER A 492 9.92 -27.30 -30.93
CA SER A 492 10.46 -28.18 -29.90
C SER A 492 10.24 -27.61 -28.48
N SER A 493 10.24 -28.51 -27.47
CA SER A 493 10.17 -28.17 -26.03
C SER A 493 11.38 -27.40 -25.49
N LYS A 494 12.29 -26.96 -26.35
CA LYS A 494 13.46 -26.17 -25.98
C LYS A 494 13.29 -24.67 -26.28
N GLU A 495 12.16 -24.29 -26.83
CA GLU A 495 11.82 -22.94 -27.21
C GLU A 495 10.93 -22.30 -26.15
N ASP A 496 11.13 -21.02 -25.87
CA ASP A 496 10.56 -20.36 -24.69
C ASP A 496 9.02 -20.27 -24.68
N ASN A 497 8.38 -20.18 -25.84
CA ASN A 497 6.92 -20.14 -25.96
C ASN A 497 6.27 -21.50 -26.26
N TRP A 498 7.00 -22.60 -26.10
CA TRP A 498 6.46 -23.94 -26.19
C TRP A 498 5.81 -24.36 -24.87
N GLN A 499 4.55 -24.74 -24.90
CA GLN A 499 3.80 -25.16 -23.72
C GLN A 499 3.48 -26.65 -23.78
N PRO A 500 3.53 -27.42 -22.68
CA PRO A 500 3.19 -28.82 -22.68
C PRO A 500 1.68 -29.03 -22.91
N ALA A 501 1.33 -29.87 -23.88
CA ALA A 501 -0.05 -30.27 -24.14
C ALA A 501 -0.47 -31.53 -23.36
N HIS A 502 0.48 -32.24 -22.77
CA HIS A 502 0.24 -33.47 -22.02
C HIS A 502 1.20 -33.63 -20.85
N THR A 503 0.76 -34.27 -19.77
CA THR A 503 1.54 -34.45 -18.54
C THR A 503 2.90 -35.16 -18.74
N SER A 504 3.08 -35.94 -19.82
CA SER A 504 4.36 -36.53 -20.17
C SER A 504 5.39 -35.56 -20.73
N GLU A 505 4.99 -34.35 -21.04
CA GLU A 505 5.81 -33.28 -21.61
C GLU A 505 6.22 -32.23 -20.56
N ILE A 506 5.67 -32.34 -19.34
CA ILE A 506 5.95 -31.40 -18.25
C ILE A 506 7.44 -31.37 -17.96
N TYR A 507 7.98 -30.16 -17.94
CA TYR A 507 9.35 -29.89 -17.49
C TYR A 507 9.49 -30.20 -15.99
N THR A 508 10.57 -30.88 -15.62
CA THR A 508 10.81 -31.30 -14.22
C THR A 508 11.95 -30.53 -13.54
N GLY A 509 12.35 -29.40 -14.10
CA GLY A 509 13.36 -28.51 -13.52
C GLY A 509 12.79 -27.58 -12.45
N GLU A 510 13.56 -26.55 -12.10
CA GLU A 510 13.19 -25.56 -11.07
C GLU A 510 12.31 -24.42 -11.63
N GLU A 511 12.14 -24.35 -12.95
CA GLU A 511 11.33 -23.34 -13.62
C GLU A 511 9.86 -23.76 -13.61
N ASP A 512 8.94 -22.80 -13.71
CA ASP A 512 7.52 -23.08 -13.89
C ASP A 512 7.24 -23.62 -15.31
N ASN A 513 6.07 -24.25 -15.47
CA ASN A 513 5.61 -24.79 -16.75
C ASN A 513 4.30 -24.09 -17.22
N GLY A 514 4.00 -22.93 -16.66
CA GLY A 514 2.81 -22.12 -16.67
C GLY A 514 1.89 -22.13 -17.85
#